data_73da4084aedcee3e8a5282ba42602014
#
_entry.id   73da4084aedcee3e8a5282ba42602014
#
_cell.length_a   1.000
_cell.length_b   1.000
_cell.length_c   1.000
_cell.angle_alpha   90.00
_cell.angle_beta   90.00
_cell.angle_gamma   90.00
#
_symmetry.space_group_name_H-M   'P 1'
#
loop_
_entity.id
_entity.type
_entity.pdbx_description
1 polymer ?
#
loop_
_entity_poly.entity_id
_entity_poly.type
_entity_poly.pdbx_seq_one_letter_code
_entity_poly.pdbx_strand_id
1 'polypeptide(L)'
;MKFGLILPIQSLEVPLDKLIDELIEEAIAAEAAGFDACFLPEFHQAHLGAIVSPHLIGAAILRATTTLRFGAAVLATPLHHPIRLAEEILMLDWMSRGRIITGLGIGHQVPDFEAFSVNRAARSDITDEILDILDHAFSGDKFEYRGKHFSLAAHITPSPYSQPRPPVWIGAHSERGLTRAAQRADMWISDPQRDIDSCARLARFYKEQCAIANKVPHIGLFREAWIGDSKSDCIKNWGKHALAIHRLYYNVGTYRKEFEPWVNEVKNREDFTFERISAGRFLFGSGNEIVDEVRNWQAISGCEYLALRMRHPGGPTHLETMEAIGRFGAEVISKV
;
A
#
# COMPACT_ATOMS: atom_id res chain seq x y z
N MET A 1 -2.38 -17.48 3.48
CA MET A 1 -1.95 -16.21 2.84
C MET A 1 -3.17 -15.34 2.58
N LYS A 2 -3.08 -14.00 2.76
CA LYS A 2 -4.13 -13.07 2.36
C LYS A 2 -3.65 -12.19 1.21
N PHE A 3 -4.59 -11.75 0.37
CA PHE A 3 -4.30 -10.93 -0.80
C PHE A 3 -5.14 -9.65 -0.79
N GLY A 4 -4.52 -8.53 -1.14
CA GLY A 4 -5.19 -7.28 -1.41
C GLY A 4 -4.92 -6.80 -2.82
N LEU A 5 -5.85 -6.05 -3.41
CA LEU A 5 -5.70 -5.44 -4.71
C LEU A 5 -5.36 -3.96 -4.55
N ILE A 6 -4.26 -3.50 -5.16
CA ILE A 6 -3.92 -2.08 -5.23
C ILE A 6 -4.49 -1.52 -6.53
N LEU A 7 -5.41 -0.59 -6.38
CA LEU A 7 -6.09 0.06 -7.48
C LEU A 7 -5.24 1.21 -8.05
N PRO A 8 -5.34 1.51 -9.36
CA PRO A 8 -4.62 2.63 -9.96
C PRO A 8 -5.20 3.97 -9.50
N ILE A 9 -4.34 4.99 -9.34
CA ILE A 9 -4.76 6.35 -8.96
C ILE A 9 -4.96 7.28 -10.14
N GLN A 10 -4.60 6.85 -11.33
CA GLN A 10 -4.74 7.62 -12.57
C GLN A 10 -4.81 6.67 -13.76
N SER A 11 -5.35 7.17 -14.88
CA SER A 11 -5.33 6.49 -16.16
C SER A 11 -4.85 7.43 -17.25
N LEU A 12 -4.12 6.88 -18.23
CA LEU A 12 -3.76 7.57 -19.47
C LEU A 12 -4.79 7.30 -20.59
N GLU A 13 -5.74 6.42 -20.36
CA GLU A 13 -6.66 5.89 -21.37
C GLU A 13 -8.08 6.38 -21.20
N VAL A 14 -8.51 6.63 -19.96
CA VAL A 14 -9.87 7.05 -19.65
C VAL A 14 -9.90 8.31 -18.78
N PRO A 15 -10.96 9.14 -18.89
CA PRO A 15 -11.14 10.30 -18.03
C PRO A 15 -11.42 9.89 -16.57
N LEU A 16 -11.27 10.85 -15.65
CA LEU A 16 -11.29 10.59 -14.21
C LEU A 16 -12.62 10.04 -13.71
N ASP A 17 -13.75 10.54 -14.21
CA ASP A 17 -15.09 10.06 -13.86
C ASP A 17 -15.25 8.57 -14.19
N LYS A 18 -14.85 8.18 -15.41
CA LYS A 18 -14.87 6.78 -15.83
C LYS A 18 -13.88 5.93 -15.02
N LEU A 19 -12.69 6.45 -14.69
CA LEU A 19 -11.75 5.73 -13.85
C LEU A 19 -12.36 5.43 -12.47
N ILE A 20 -13.08 6.38 -11.88
CA ILE A 20 -13.74 6.17 -10.58
C ILE A 20 -14.76 5.01 -10.63
N ASP A 21 -15.57 4.96 -11.69
CA ASP A 21 -16.51 3.85 -11.88
C ASP A 21 -15.78 2.51 -12.05
N GLU A 22 -14.73 2.47 -12.87
CA GLU A 22 -13.89 1.28 -13.06
C GLU A 22 -13.23 0.80 -11.77
N LEU A 23 -12.77 1.71 -10.88
CA LEU A 23 -12.18 1.33 -9.59
C LEU A 23 -13.20 0.65 -8.67
N ILE A 24 -14.45 1.10 -8.69
CA ILE A 24 -15.52 0.48 -7.90
C ILE A 24 -15.87 -0.90 -8.46
N GLU A 25 -15.93 -1.05 -9.78
CA GLU A 25 -16.16 -2.33 -10.44
C GLU A 25 -15.03 -3.33 -10.18
N GLU A 26 -13.76 -2.89 -10.24
CA GLU A 26 -12.59 -3.72 -9.90
C GLU A 26 -12.62 -4.15 -8.42
N ALA A 27 -13.07 -3.28 -7.50
CA ALA A 27 -13.22 -3.65 -6.10
C ALA A 27 -14.33 -4.70 -5.87
N ILE A 28 -15.47 -4.58 -6.57
CA ILE A 28 -16.54 -5.59 -6.53
C ILE A 28 -16.03 -6.94 -7.09
N ALA A 29 -15.29 -6.91 -8.20
CA ALA A 29 -14.68 -8.10 -8.76
C ALA A 29 -13.64 -8.74 -7.83
N ALA A 30 -12.83 -7.92 -7.14
CA ALA A 30 -11.87 -8.39 -6.14
C ALA A 30 -12.58 -9.06 -4.94
N GLU A 31 -13.70 -8.51 -4.46
CA GLU A 31 -14.52 -9.16 -3.43
C GLU A 31 -15.00 -10.54 -3.90
N ALA A 32 -15.57 -10.61 -5.10
CA ALA A 32 -16.07 -11.86 -5.68
C ALA A 32 -14.96 -12.89 -5.90
N ALA A 33 -13.75 -12.44 -6.22
CA ALA A 33 -12.56 -13.27 -6.42
C ALA A 33 -11.88 -13.71 -5.11
N GLY A 34 -12.32 -13.21 -3.94
CA GLY A 34 -11.80 -13.62 -2.63
C GLY A 34 -10.60 -12.80 -2.13
N PHE A 35 -10.35 -11.62 -2.69
CA PHE A 35 -9.40 -10.69 -2.09
C PHE A 35 -9.88 -10.19 -0.72
N ASP A 36 -8.95 -9.99 0.22
CA ASP A 36 -9.23 -9.52 1.58
C ASP A 36 -9.50 -8.00 1.60
N ALA A 37 -8.81 -7.24 0.77
CA ALA A 37 -8.94 -5.79 0.73
C ALA A 37 -8.63 -5.18 -0.64
N CYS A 38 -9.10 -3.94 -0.86
CA CYS A 38 -8.57 -3.03 -1.86
C CYS A 38 -7.79 -1.88 -1.21
N PHE A 39 -6.79 -1.37 -1.92
CA PHE A 39 -5.94 -0.29 -1.45
C PHE A 39 -5.79 0.80 -2.52
N LEU A 40 -5.69 2.06 -2.06
CA LEU A 40 -5.28 3.19 -2.88
C LEU A 40 -4.10 3.89 -2.23
N PRO A 41 -3.00 4.16 -2.96
CA PRO A 41 -1.95 5.05 -2.48
C PRO A 41 -2.40 6.51 -2.52
N GLU A 42 -1.82 7.34 -1.66
CA GLU A 42 -2.01 8.80 -1.69
C GLU A 42 -0.85 9.46 -2.41
N PHE A 43 -1.18 10.24 -3.43
CA PHE A 43 -0.25 11.11 -4.14
C PHE A 43 -0.95 12.43 -4.46
N HIS A 44 -0.18 13.53 -4.33
CA HIS A 44 -0.62 14.86 -4.71
C HIS A 44 0.24 15.37 -5.87
N GLN A 45 -0.13 16.51 -6.46
CA GLN A 45 0.60 17.14 -7.56
C GLN A 45 0.85 16.23 -8.77
N ALA A 46 0.02 15.21 -9.00
CA ALA A 46 0.14 14.34 -10.15
C ALA A 46 -0.38 15.01 -11.42
N HIS A 47 0.31 14.78 -12.54
CA HIS A 47 0.07 15.50 -13.79
C HIS A 47 -1.21 15.11 -14.56
N LEU A 48 -1.89 14.02 -14.22
CA LEU A 48 -2.95 13.43 -15.05
C LEU A 48 -4.22 13.08 -14.26
N GLY A 49 -4.72 13.99 -13.45
CA GLY A 49 -6.01 13.81 -12.78
C GLY A 49 -6.01 12.62 -11.79
N ALA A 50 -4.96 12.52 -10.98
CA ALA A 50 -4.84 11.45 -9.98
C ALA A 50 -5.98 11.46 -8.97
N ILE A 51 -6.32 10.29 -8.46
CA ILE A 51 -7.12 10.14 -7.25
C ILE A 51 -6.30 10.67 -6.06
N VAL A 52 -6.65 11.85 -5.59
CA VAL A 52 -5.90 12.56 -4.54
C VAL A 52 -6.44 12.31 -3.14
N SER A 53 -7.61 11.71 -3.02
CA SER A 53 -8.25 11.40 -1.74
C SER A 53 -8.68 9.93 -1.68
N PRO A 54 -7.80 9.04 -1.20
CA PRO A 54 -8.12 7.62 -1.08
C PRO A 54 -9.37 7.35 -0.25
N HIS A 55 -9.59 8.10 0.82
CA HIS A 55 -10.72 7.91 1.73
C HIS A 55 -12.07 8.17 1.05
N LEU A 56 -12.17 9.15 0.12
CA LEU A 56 -13.42 9.40 -0.62
C LEU A 56 -13.78 8.23 -1.53
N ILE A 57 -12.81 7.70 -2.27
CA ILE A 57 -13.03 6.52 -3.11
C ILE A 57 -13.26 5.29 -2.23
N GLY A 58 -12.53 5.17 -1.13
CA GLY A 58 -12.72 4.12 -0.14
C GLY A 58 -14.14 4.07 0.44
N ALA A 59 -14.75 5.23 0.70
CA ALA A 59 -16.15 5.30 1.14
C ALA A 59 -17.10 4.71 0.10
N ALA A 60 -16.90 5.01 -1.20
CA ALA A 60 -17.70 4.46 -2.29
C ALA A 60 -17.52 2.94 -2.42
N ILE A 61 -16.28 2.45 -2.40
CA ILE A 61 -15.94 1.01 -2.45
C ILE A 61 -16.57 0.28 -1.26
N LEU A 62 -16.42 0.78 -0.04
CA LEU A 62 -16.97 0.18 1.17
C LEU A 62 -18.51 0.11 1.16
N ARG A 63 -19.18 1.04 0.45
CA ARG A 63 -20.64 1.00 0.26
C ARG A 63 -21.09 0.07 -0.86
N ALA A 64 -20.25 -0.15 -1.87
CA ALA A 64 -20.51 -1.04 -3.00
C ALA A 64 -20.19 -2.52 -2.68
N THR A 65 -19.42 -2.80 -1.62
CA THR A 65 -18.97 -4.13 -1.20
C THR A 65 -19.54 -4.50 0.18
N THR A 66 -19.49 -5.78 0.54
CA THR A 66 -20.08 -6.30 1.78
C THR A 66 -19.04 -6.84 2.76
N THR A 67 -17.98 -7.47 2.28
CA THR A 67 -16.94 -8.13 3.07
C THR A 67 -15.56 -7.55 2.81
N LEU A 68 -15.34 -6.97 1.61
CA LEU A 68 -14.07 -6.41 1.21
C LEU A 68 -13.66 -5.28 2.16
N ARG A 69 -12.43 -5.33 2.64
CA ARG A 69 -11.81 -4.25 3.41
C ARG A 69 -11.26 -3.19 2.46
N PHE A 70 -11.08 -2.00 2.99
CA PHE A 70 -10.41 -0.92 2.24
C PHE A 70 -9.32 -0.28 3.10
N GLY A 71 -8.20 0.11 2.48
CA GLY A 71 -7.15 0.86 3.14
C GLY A 71 -6.41 1.80 2.21
N ALA A 72 -5.66 2.75 2.76
CA ALA A 72 -4.63 3.42 2.02
C ALA A 72 -3.33 2.59 2.07
N ALA A 73 -2.58 2.54 0.96
CA ALA A 73 -1.26 1.92 0.93
C ALA A 73 -0.23 2.86 0.28
N VAL A 74 0.16 3.93 0.98
CA VAL A 74 -0.19 4.42 2.32
C VAL A 74 -0.54 5.90 2.25
N LEU A 75 -1.21 6.46 3.27
CA LEU A 75 -1.36 7.91 3.42
C LEU A 75 0.00 8.55 3.72
N ALA A 76 0.23 9.73 3.18
CA ALA A 76 1.36 10.59 3.55
C ALA A 76 1.05 11.29 4.87
N THR A 77 1.16 10.57 5.97
CA THR A 77 0.68 10.95 7.31
C THR A 77 1.00 12.40 7.72
N PRO A 78 2.23 12.94 7.48
CA PRO A 78 2.56 14.31 7.88
C PRO A 78 1.78 15.41 7.14
N LEU A 79 1.10 15.09 6.05
CA LEU A 79 0.29 16.04 5.29
C LEU A 79 -1.11 16.22 5.89
N HIS A 80 -1.48 15.41 6.88
CA HIS A 80 -2.79 15.42 7.51
C HIS A 80 -2.78 16.10 8.87
N HIS A 81 -3.88 16.81 9.18
CA HIS A 81 -4.14 17.24 10.55
C HIS A 81 -4.66 16.03 11.35
N PRO A 82 -4.04 15.68 12.51
CA PRO A 82 -4.34 14.42 13.22
C PRO A 82 -5.80 14.27 13.65
N ILE A 83 -6.45 15.37 14.06
CA ILE A 83 -7.87 15.33 14.44
C ILE A 83 -8.74 14.97 13.23
N ARG A 84 -8.51 15.65 12.08
CA ARG A 84 -9.29 15.39 10.86
C ARG A 84 -9.08 13.97 10.36
N LEU A 85 -7.85 13.49 10.41
CA LEU A 85 -7.50 12.12 10.03
C LEU A 85 -8.21 11.09 10.93
N ALA A 86 -8.22 11.31 12.26
CA ALA A 86 -8.91 10.44 13.19
C ALA A 86 -10.44 10.40 12.90
N GLU A 87 -11.07 11.55 12.72
CA GLU A 87 -12.50 11.65 12.39
C GLU A 87 -12.85 10.90 11.10
N GLU A 88 -12.07 11.07 10.05
CA GLU A 88 -12.29 10.39 8.76
C GLU A 88 -12.15 8.86 8.89
N ILE A 89 -11.13 8.39 9.59
CA ILE A 89 -10.92 6.95 9.84
C ILE A 89 -12.10 6.38 10.62
N LEU A 90 -12.52 7.03 11.70
CA LEU A 90 -13.63 6.56 12.53
C LEU A 90 -14.97 6.59 11.77
N MET A 91 -15.21 7.59 10.93
CA MET A 91 -16.38 7.62 10.07
C MET A 91 -16.38 6.47 9.06
N LEU A 92 -15.24 6.17 8.43
CA LEU A 92 -15.10 5.03 7.52
C LEU A 92 -15.26 3.69 8.27
N ASP A 93 -14.78 3.61 9.49
CA ASP A 93 -14.92 2.44 10.35
C ASP A 93 -16.41 2.14 10.62
N TRP A 94 -17.19 3.14 11.00
CA TRP A 94 -18.64 3.02 11.18
C TRP A 94 -19.40 2.75 9.87
N MET A 95 -19.08 3.47 8.79
CA MET A 95 -19.73 3.29 7.48
C MET A 95 -19.51 1.88 6.93
N SER A 96 -18.38 1.28 7.22
CA SER A 96 -17.98 -0.04 6.74
C SER A 96 -18.28 -1.17 7.72
N ARG A 97 -18.62 -0.86 8.97
CA ARG A 97 -18.76 -1.83 10.07
C ARG A 97 -17.44 -2.60 10.31
N GLY A 98 -16.35 -1.84 10.47
CA GLY A 98 -15.03 -2.40 10.82
C GLY A 98 -14.18 -2.88 9.65
N ARG A 99 -14.47 -2.47 8.41
CA ARG A 99 -13.72 -2.91 7.23
C ARG A 99 -12.64 -1.93 6.75
N ILE A 100 -12.34 -0.86 7.52
CA ILE A 100 -11.25 0.06 7.20
C ILE A 100 -9.90 -0.46 7.70
N ILE A 101 -8.84 -0.19 6.95
CA ILE A 101 -7.43 -0.38 7.33
C ILE A 101 -6.76 0.99 7.31
N THR A 102 -6.17 1.40 8.42
CA THR A 102 -5.43 2.67 8.53
C THR A 102 -4.00 2.47 8.05
N GLY A 103 -3.73 2.70 6.78
CA GLY A 103 -2.40 2.55 6.20
C GLY A 103 -1.63 3.87 6.20
N LEU A 104 -0.51 3.94 6.93
CA LEU A 104 0.23 5.17 7.23
C LEU A 104 1.69 5.07 6.76
N GLY A 105 2.23 6.18 6.26
CA GLY A 105 3.63 6.32 5.88
C GLY A 105 4.12 7.75 6.03
N ILE A 106 5.45 7.96 6.00
CA ILE A 106 6.03 9.30 6.23
C ILE A 106 6.01 10.22 5.00
N GLY A 107 5.50 9.76 3.84
CA GLY A 107 5.58 10.52 2.59
C GLY A 107 7.01 10.68 2.06
N HIS A 108 7.15 10.96 0.76
CA HIS A 108 8.47 11.08 0.14
C HIS A 108 8.59 12.21 -0.90
N GLN A 109 7.50 12.60 -1.57
CA GLN A 109 7.53 13.58 -2.66
C GLN A 109 7.75 15.01 -2.14
N VAL A 110 8.82 15.68 -2.59
CA VAL A 110 9.13 17.06 -2.20
C VAL A 110 7.99 18.03 -2.56
N PRO A 111 7.42 17.99 -3.80
CA PRO A 111 6.35 18.90 -4.17
C PRO A 111 5.11 18.83 -3.27
N ASP A 112 4.78 17.63 -2.76
CA ASP A 112 3.63 17.46 -1.87
C ASP A 112 3.86 18.21 -0.55
N PHE A 113 5.04 18.06 0.06
CA PHE A 113 5.39 18.78 1.28
C PHE A 113 5.41 20.31 1.11
N GLU A 114 5.91 20.79 -0.03
CA GLU A 114 5.92 22.21 -0.37
C GLU A 114 4.50 22.75 -0.53
N ALA A 115 3.65 22.07 -1.28
CA ALA A 115 2.26 22.48 -1.52
C ALA A 115 1.43 22.50 -0.23
N PHE A 116 1.66 21.56 0.69
CA PHE A 116 1.00 21.49 1.98
C PHE A 116 1.67 22.32 3.07
N SER A 117 2.77 23.02 2.75
CA SER A 117 3.54 23.84 3.70
C SER A 117 4.04 23.06 4.92
N VAL A 118 4.39 21.79 4.73
CA VAL A 118 4.91 20.90 5.77
C VAL A 118 6.42 20.75 5.65
N ASN A 119 7.15 20.93 6.75
CA ASN A 119 8.59 20.72 6.76
C ASN A 119 8.92 19.22 6.57
N ARG A 120 9.37 18.86 5.36
CA ARG A 120 9.73 17.49 5.01
C ARG A 120 10.83 16.90 5.90
N ALA A 121 11.75 17.71 6.42
CA ALA A 121 12.80 17.21 7.33
C ALA A 121 12.23 16.72 8.67
N ALA A 122 11.12 17.31 9.12
CA ALA A 122 10.42 16.93 10.35
C ALA A 122 9.40 15.81 10.16
N ARG A 123 9.19 15.30 8.95
CA ARG A 123 8.10 14.35 8.63
C ARG A 123 8.05 13.10 9.52
N SER A 124 9.21 12.62 9.96
CA SER A 124 9.25 11.45 10.85
C SER A 124 8.75 11.78 12.25
N ASP A 125 9.14 12.94 12.80
CA ASP A 125 8.69 13.39 14.13
C ASP A 125 7.20 13.74 14.11
N ILE A 126 6.73 14.41 13.04
CA ILE A 126 5.31 14.72 12.82
C ILE A 126 4.48 13.43 12.78
N THR A 127 4.97 12.39 12.09
CA THR A 127 4.28 11.09 12.05
C THR A 127 4.20 10.45 13.43
N ASP A 128 5.27 10.52 14.23
CA ASP A 128 5.27 9.96 15.59
C ASP A 128 4.22 10.66 16.46
N GLU A 129 4.12 12.00 16.42
CA GLU A 129 3.10 12.76 17.16
C GLU A 129 1.67 12.48 16.64
N ILE A 130 1.48 12.32 15.34
CA ILE A 130 0.17 11.96 14.77
C ILE A 130 -0.25 10.58 15.26
N LEU A 131 0.64 9.60 15.31
CA LEU A 131 0.35 8.27 15.85
C LEU A 131 -0.04 8.33 17.34
N ASP A 132 0.63 9.16 18.15
CA ASP A 132 0.26 9.37 19.55
C ASP A 132 -1.16 9.93 19.66
N ILE A 133 -1.47 10.94 18.84
CA ILE A 133 -2.81 11.57 18.84
C ILE A 133 -3.88 10.59 18.33
N LEU A 134 -3.58 9.76 17.34
CA LEU A 134 -4.52 8.71 16.89
C LEU A 134 -4.80 7.66 17.97
N ASP A 135 -3.80 7.25 18.75
CA ASP A 135 -4.02 6.33 19.88
C ASP A 135 -4.96 6.95 20.94
N HIS A 136 -4.78 8.23 21.27
CA HIS A 136 -5.70 8.95 22.14
C HIS A 136 -7.10 9.08 21.52
N ALA A 137 -7.19 9.42 20.23
CA ALA A 137 -8.45 9.56 19.53
C ALA A 137 -9.25 8.24 19.51
N PHE A 138 -8.57 7.13 19.32
CA PHE A 138 -9.17 5.81 19.28
C PHE A 138 -9.55 5.24 20.66
N SER A 139 -9.08 5.84 21.77
CA SER A 139 -9.57 5.48 23.11
C SER A 139 -11.01 5.93 23.36
N GLY A 140 -11.49 6.96 22.63
CA GLY A 140 -12.80 7.55 22.82
C GLY A 140 -12.91 8.53 24.01
N ASP A 141 -11.81 8.78 24.70
CA ASP A 141 -11.75 9.68 25.85
C ASP A 141 -11.41 11.12 25.43
N LYS A 142 -11.70 12.08 26.33
CA LYS A 142 -11.15 13.44 26.22
C LYS A 142 -9.66 13.39 26.54
N PHE A 143 -8.87 14.10 25.76
CA PHE A 143 -7.42 14.15 25.97
C PHE A 143 -6.82 15.53 25.69
N GLU A 144 -5.67 15.80 26.28
CA GLU A 144 -4.78 16.88 25.92
C GLU A 144 -3.46 16.29 25.38
N TYR A 145 -2.93 16.88 24.33
CA TYR A 145 -1.64 16.52 23.76
C TYR A 145 -0.74 17.76 23.67
N ARG A 146 0.51 17.64 24.09
CA ARG A 146 1.51 18.69 24.03
C ARG A 146 2.81 18.13 23.47
N GLY A 147 2.96 18.23 22.16
CA GLY A 147 4.15 17.84 21.43
C GLY A 147 4.91 19.03 20.86
N LYS A 148 5.88 18.73 20.01
CA LYS A 148 6.70 19.71 19.30
C LYS A 148 5.95 20.34 18.12
N HIS A 149 5.12 19.55 17.46
CA HIS A 149 4.40 19.92 16.23
C HIS A 149 2.91 20.17 16.48
N PHE A 150 2.32 19.51 17.47
CA PHE A 150 0.92 19.66 17.83
C PHE A 150 0.75 19.98 19.30
N SER A 151 -0.16 20.92 19.59
CA SER A 151 -0.62 21.22 20.94
C SER A 151 -2.13 21.43 20.86
N LEU A 152 -2.89 20.50 21.42
CA LEU A 152 -4.34 20.46 21.27
C LEU A 152 -5.05 19.79 22.46
N ALA A 153 -6.32 20.09 22.64
CA ALA A 153 -7.23 19.40 23.51
C ALA A 153 -8.43 18.95 22.66
N ALA A 154 -8.81 17.69 22.75
CA ALA A 154 -9.85 17.15 21.90
C ALA A 154 -10.70 16.06 22.60
N HIS A 155 -11.89 15.85 22.04
CA HIS A 155 -12.72 14.68 22.26
C HIS A 155 -13.25 14.27 20.90
N ILE A 156 -12.74 13.17 20.36
CA ILE A 156 -13.08 12.70 19.03
C ILE A 156 -14.27 11.77 19.11
N THR A 157 -15.25 12.01 18.24
CA THR A 157 -16.47 11.20 18.13
C THR A 157 -16.75 10.90 16.65
N PRO A 158 -17.30 9.71 16.34
CA PRO A 158 -17.70 8.63 17.26
C PRO A 158 -16.50 7.86 17.80
N SER A 159 -16.68 7.07 18.86
CA SER A 159 -15.69 6.06 19.27
C SER A 159 -15.57 4.98 18.19
N PRO A 160 -14.45 4.20 18.13
CA PRO A 160 -14.28 3.17 17.12
C PRO A 160 -15.43 2.14 17.10
N TYR A 161 -15.84 1.76 15.89
CA TYR A 161 -16.68 0.59 15.67
C TYR A 161 -15.87 -0.70 15.89
N SER A 162 -14.66 -0.74 15.34
CA SER A 162 -13.70 -1.83 15.51
C SER A 162 -13.14 -1.87 16.93
N GLN A 163 -13.00 -3.06 17.52
CA GLN A 163 -12.45 -3.23 18.85
C GLN A 163 -11.08 -3.93 18.80
N PRO A 164 -10.05 -3.42 19.46
CA PRO A 164 -10.04 -2.18 20.28
C PRO A 164 -10.02 -0.89 19.43
N ARG A 165 -9.66 -0.96 18.14
CA ARG A 165 -9.57 0.15 17.18
C ARG A 165 -9.45 -0.35 15.73
N PRO A 166 -9.62 0.50 14.71
CA PRO A 166 -9.24 0.17 13.34
C PRO A 166 -7.77 -0.28 13.25
N PRO A 167 -7.46 -1.35 12.48
CA PRO A 167 -6.08 -1.83 12.35
C PRO A 167 -5.20 -0.78 11.66
N VAL A 168 -4.01 -0.59 12.21
CA VAL A 168 -2.98 0.33 11.72
C VAL A 168 -1.89 -0.43 11.01
N TRP A 169 -1.65 -0.10 9.75
CA TRP A 169 -0.54 -0.63 8.96
C TRP A 169 0.49 0.47 8.70
N ILE A 170 1.77 0.16 8.78
CA ILE A 170 2.83 1.16 8.54
C ILE A 170 3.73 0.71 7.39
N GLY A 171 3.81 1.59 6.36
CA GLY A 171 4.77 1.47 5.26
C GLY A 171 6.14 1.99 5.68
N ALA A 172 7.17 1.13 5.62
CA ALA A 172 8.53 1.50 6.03
C ALA A 172 9.62 0.68 5.33
N HIS A 173 10.81 1.30 5.18
CA HIS A 173 12.03 0.64 4.68
C HIS A 173 13.32 1.11 5.39
N SER A 174 13.21 1.99 6.40
CA SER A 174 14.34 2.42 7.24
C SER A 174 14.24 1.81 8.63
N GLU A 175 15.36 1.67 9.35
CA GLU A 175 15.38 1.14 10.71
C GLU A 175 14.42 1.90 11.63
N ARG A 176 14.45 3.24 11.63
CA ARG A 176 13.49 4.04 12.43
C ARG A 176 12.04 3.75 12.05
N GLY A 177 11.76 3.59 10.75
CA GLY A 177 10.41 3.28 10.26
C GLY A 177 9.95 1.89 10.67
N LEU A 178 10.83 0.89 10.60
CA LEU A 178 10.56 -0.49 11.01
C LEU A 178 10.40 -0.61 12.53
N THR A 179 11.19 0.13 13.32
CA THR A 179 11.02 0.23 14.77
C THR A 179 9.66 0.83 15.12
N ARG A 180 9.26 1.92 14.43
CA ARG A 180 7.92 2.51 14.57
C ARG A 180 6.83 1.48 14.23
N ALA A 181 6.96 0.77 13.11
CA ALA A 181 6.00 -0.26 12.73
C ALA A 181 5.88 -1.36 13.78
N ALA A 182 7.01 -1.85 14.31
CA ALA A 182 7.03 -2.86 15.36
C ALA A 182 6.35 -2.40 16.66
N GLN A 183 6.51 -1.13 17.03
CA GLN A 183 5.96 -0.59 18.27
C GLN A 183 4.48 -0.20 18.15
N ARG A 184 4.05 0.31 16.97
CA ARG A 184 2.79 1.05 16.83
C ARG A 184 1.79 0.40 15.86
N ALA A 185 2.24 -0.44 14.93
CA ALA A 185 1.39 -1.05 13.92
C ALA A 185 0.90 -2.44 14.29
N ASP A 186 -0.18 -2.84 13.61
CA ASP A 186 -0.67 -4.22 13.55
C ASP A 186 -0.02 -4.98 12.39
N MET A 187 0.50 -4.29 11.37
CA MET A 187 1.26 -4.87 10.25
C MET A 187 2.26 -3.88 9.69
N TRP A 188 3.46 -4.35 9.34
CA TRP A 188 4.38 -3.67 8.47
C TRP A 188 4.12 -4.05 7.02
N ILE A 189 4.09 -3.05 6.10
CA ILE A 189 4.01 -3.28 4.66
C ILE A 189 5.25 -2.72 3.94
N SER A 190 5.87 -3.53 3.07
CA SER A 190 7.00 -3.08 2.24
C SER A 190 6.53 -2.26 1.05
N ASP A 191 7.45 -1.49 0.47
CA ASP A 191 7.26 -0.84 -0.84
C ASP A 191 7.46 -1.82 -2.01
N PRO A 192 7.03 -1.48 -3.25
CA PRO A 192 7.15 -2.36 -4.42
C PRO A 192 8.56 -2.40 -5.03
N GLN A 193 9.47 -1.49 -4.64
CA GLN A 193 10.80 -1.38 -5.23
C GLN A 193 11.79 -2.42 -4.66
N ARG A 194 11.54 -2.98 -3.49
CA ARG A 194 12.46 -3.93 -2.84
C ARG A 194 12.26 -5.34 -3.40
N ASP A 195 13.37 -6.01 -3.76
CA ASP A 195 13.32 -7.44 -4.07
C ASP A 195 13.04 -8.28 -2.81
N ILE A 196 12.76 -9.55 -3.01
CA ILE A 196 12.40 -10.45 -1.91
C ILE A 196 13.54 -10.62 -0.90
N ASP A 197 14.79 -10.60 -1.34
CA ASP A 197 15.97 -10.72 -0.47
C ASP A 197 16.14 -9.47 0.40
N SER A 198 15.94 -8.29 -0.17
CA SER A 198 15.90 -7.02 0.56
C SER A 198 14.75 -7.01 1.57
N CYS A 199 13.56 -7.46 1.18
CA CYS A 199 12.44 -7.60 2.10
C CYS A 199 12.72 -8.59 3.23
N ALA A 200 13.40 -9.70 2.95
CA ALA A 200 13.80 -10.66 3.98
C ALA A 200 14.79 -10.06 5.00
N ARG A 201 15.72 -9.21 4.54
CA ARG A 201 16.63 -8.48 5.45
C ARG A 201 15.87 -7.51 6.35
N LEU A 202 14.96 -6.72 5.76
CA LEU A 202 14.09 -5.79 6.51
C LEU A 202 13.16 -6.54 7.47
N ALA A 203 12.62 -7.69 7.05
CA ALA A 203 11.76 -8.54 7.86
C ALA A 203 12.50 -9.10 9.10
N ARG A 204 13.77 -9.48 8.98
CA ARG A 204 14.57 -9.89 10.14
C ARG A 204 14.69 -8.77 11.16
N PHE A 205 15.10 -7.58 10.72
CA PHE A 205 15.17 -6.42 11.62
C PHE A 205 13.82 -6.10 12.25
N TYR A 206 12.73 -6.10 11.47
CA TYR A 206 11.38 -5.86 11.98
C TYR A 206 10.97 -6.88 13.04
N LYS A 207 11.25 -8.17 12.83
CA LYS A 207 10.98 -9.25 13.80
C LYS A 207 11.75 -9.05 15.10
N GLU A 208 13.02 -8.63 15.05
CA GLU A 208 13.84 -8.29 16.21
C GLU A 208 13.21 -7.12 17.00
N GLN A 209 12.76 -6.07 16.29
CA GLN A 209 12.09 -4.94 16.93
C GLN A 209 10.72 -5.32 17.52
N CYS A 210 9.97 -6.21 16.89
CA CYS A 210 8.74 -6.76 17.47
C CYS A 210 9.00 -7.55 18.75
N ALA A 211 10.06 -8.36 18.79
CA ALA A 211 10.45 -9.08 19.99
C ALA A 211 10.81 -8.14 21.16
N ILE A 212 11.53 -7.04 20.87
CA ILE A 212 11.83 -6.00 21.86
C ILE A 212 10.54 -5.33 22.37
N ALA A 213 9.58 -5.09 21.47
CA ALA A 213 8.28 -4.49 21.78
C ALA A 213 7.27 -5.49 22.38
N ASN A 214 7.64 -6.76 22.53
CA ASN A 214 6.77 -7.86 22.96
C ASN A 214 5.50 -8.00 22.11
N LYS A 215 5.66 -7.90 20.77
CA LYS A 215 4.59 -8.02 19.77
C LYS A 215 4.86 -9.15 18.78
N VAL A 216 3.79 -9.72 18.24
CA VAL A 216 3.85 -10.67 17.12
C VAL A 216 4.12 -9.90 15.82
N PRO A 217 5.11 -10.30 15.01
CA PRO A 217 5.36 -9.64 13.74
C PRO A 217 4.35 -10.06 12.67
N HIS A 218 3.70 -9.08 12.03
CA HIS A 218 2.83 -9.26 10.88
C HIS A 218 3.42 -8.53 9.66
N ILE A 219 3.63 -9.23 8.55
CA ILE A 219 4.39 -8.76 7.40
C ILE A 219 3.55 -8.81 6.14
N GLY A 220 3.35 -7.64 5.52
CA GLY A 220 2.77 -7.47 4.19
C GLY A 220 3.82 -7.03 3.16
N LEU A 221 3.66 -7.48 1.92
CA LEU A 221 4.48 -7.03 0.81
C LEU A 221 3.60 -6.40 -0.26
N PHE A 222 3.99 -5.21 -0.74
CA PHE A 222 3.41 -4.62 -1.93
C PHE A 222 4.15 -5.15 -3.16
N ARG A 223 3.44 -5.71 -4.14
CA ARG A 223 4.04 -6.32 -5.35
C ARG A 223 3.28 -5.98 -6.61
N GLU A 224 4.01 -5.89 -7.71
CA GLU A 224 3.43 -5.95 -9.04
C GLU A 224 3.00 -7.39 -9.32
N ALA A 225 1.81 -7.59 -9.91
CA ALA A 225 1.32 -8.92 -10.19
C ALA A 225 0.51 -9.00 -11.49
N TRP A 226 0.62 -10.11 -12.19
CA TRP A 226 -0.21 -10.42 -13.34
C TRP A 226 -0.34 -11.93 -13.55
N ILE A 227 -1.54 -12.38 -13.91
CA ILE A 227 -1.79 -13.78 -14.27
C ILE A 227 -2.06 -13.89 -15.76
N GLY A 228 -1.41 -14.85 -16.39
CA GLY A 228 -1.55 -15.19 -17.80
C GLY A 228 -1.41 -16.70 -18.01
N ASP A 229 -1.23 -17.12 -19.25
CA ASP A 229 -1.06 -18.55 -19.56
C ASP A 229 0.37 -19.02 -19.29
N SER A 230 1.33 -18.10 -19.30
CA SER A 230 2.73 -18.35 -19.02
C SER A 230 3.47 -17.05 -18.67
N LYS A 231 4.68 -17.15 -18.12
CA LYS A 231 5.56 -15.99 -17.92
C LYS A 231 5.82 -15.23 -19.22
N SER A 232 6.01 -15.92 -20.32
CA SER A 232 6.24 -15.29 -21.65
C SER A 232 5.02 -14.48 -22.09
N ASP A 233 3.82 -14.99 -21.88
CA ASP A 233 2.57 -14.29 -22.16
C ASP A 233 2.43 -13.04 -21.30
N CYS A 234 2.66 -13.14 -19.99
CA CYS A 234 2.62 -12.00 -19.08
C CYS A 234 3.63 -10.90 -19.47
N ILE A 235 4.86 -11.27 -19.84
CA ILE A 235 5.88 -10.29 -20.28
C ILE A 235 5.41 -9.55 -21.52
N LYS A 236 4.84 -10.26 -22.49
CA LYS A 236 4.37 -9.68 -23.77
C LYS A 236 3.20 -8.71 -23.56
N ASN A 237 2.21 -9.09 -22.76
CA ASN A 237 0.95 -8.37 -22.65
C ASN A 237 0.95 -7.32 -21.52
N TRP A 238 1.59 -7.61 -20.39
CA TRP A 238 1.60 -6.76 -19.20
C TRP A 238 2.95 -6.12 -18.90
N GLY A 239 4.07 -6.77 -19.23
CA GLY A 239 5.42 -6.38 -18.79
C GLY A 239 5.80 -4.93 -19.12
N LYS A 240 5.34 -4.38 -20.26
CA LYS A 240 5.58 -2.98 -20.64
C LYS A 240 4.98 -1.97 -19.64
N HIS A 241 3.83 -2.29 -19.05
CA HIS A 241 3.12 -1.42 -18.10
C HIS A 241 3.83 -1.41 -16.74
N ALA A 242 4.21 -2.59 -16.23
CA ALA A 242 5.01 -2.72 -15.02
C ALA A 242 6.40 -2.08 -15.16
N LEU A 243 7.06 -2.25 -16.31
CA LEU A 243 8.34 -1.60 -16.59
C LEU A 243 8.22 -0.07 -16.60
N ALA A 244 7.14 0.49 -17.16
CA ALA A 244 6.95 1.92 -17.25
C ALA A 244 6.87 2.59 -15.88
N ILE A 245 6.12 2.04 -14.92
CA ILE A 245 6.00 2.59 -13.57
C ILE A 245 7.32 2.45 -12.78
N HIS A 246 8.05 1.36 -12.94
CA HIS A 246 9.34 1.18 -12.29
C HIS A 246 10.44 2.09 -12.87
N ARG A 247 10.38 2.42 -14.17
CA ARG A 247 11.21 3.48 -14.77
C ARG A 247 10.88 4.86 -14.18
N LEU A 248 9.60 5.15 -13.92
CA LEU A 248 9.23 6.37 -13.21
C LEU A 248 9.81 6.38 -11.80
N TYR A 249 9.70 5.29 -11.03
CA TYR A 249 10.31 5.16 -9.71
C TYR A 249 11.83 5.38 -9.74
N TYR A 250 12.51 4.84 -10.73
CA TYR A 250 13.94 5.09 -10.91
C TYR A 250 14.24 6.57 -11.17
N ASN A 251 13.49 7.23 -12.06
CA ASN A 251 13.69 8.63 -12.41
C ASN A 251 13.46 9.58 -11.21
N VAL A 252 12.52 9.26 -10.32
CA VAL A 252 12.25 10.06 -9.11
C VAL A 252 13.11 9.64 -7.91
N GLY A 253 14.11 8.76 -8.12
CA GLY A 253 15.13 8.42 -7.12
C GLY A 253 14.65 7.53 -5.98
N THR A 254 13.60 6.72 -6.17
CA THR A 254 13.11 5.80 -5.12
C THR A 254 13.91 4.51 -5.04
N TYR A 255 14.62 4.15 -6.10
CA TYR A 255 15.62 3.06 -6.06
C TYR A 255 16.89 3.54 -5.36
N ARG A 256 17.30 2.84 -4.32
CA ARG A 256 18.45 3.22 -3.49
C ARG A 256 19.59 2.22 -3.65
N LYS A 257 20.79 2.72 -3.79
CA LYS A 257 22.03 1.93 -3.96
C LYS A 257 22.30 0.94 -2.82
N GLU A 258 21.89 1.31 -1.60
CA GLU A 258 22.07 0.50 -0.39
C GLU A 258 21.25 -0.80 -0.43
N PHE A 259 20.11 -0.77 -1.12
CA PHE A 259 19.23 -1.93 -1.29
C PHE A 259 19.43 -2.62 -2.64
N GLU A 260 19.78 -1.82 -3.67
CA GLU A 260 19.84 -2.23 -5.06
C GLU A 260 21.20 -1.86 -5.66
N PRO A 261 22.28 -2.62 -5.39
CA PRO A 261 23.63 -2.29 -5.89
C PRO A 261 23.71 -2.13 -7.41
N TRP A 262 22.90 -2.87 -8.17
CA TRP A 262 22.82 -2.80 -9.63
C TRP A 262 22.37 -1.43 -10.16
N VAL A 263 21.75 -0.58 -9.35
CA VAL A 263 21.39 0.80 -9.73
C VAL A 263 22.61 1.59 -10.17
N ASN A 264 23.81 1.29 -9.65
CA ASN A 264 25.05 1.91 -10.07
C ASN A 264 25.48 1.52 -11.50
N GLU A 265 24.96 0.40 -12.01
CA GLU A 265 25.29 -0.12 -13.36
C GLU A 265 24.38 0.49 -14.43
N VAL A 266 23.24 1.06 -14.03
CA VAL A 266 22.29 1.69 -14.95
C VAL A 266 22.80 3.06 -15.35
N LYS A 267 23.20 3.19 -16.61
CA LYS A 267 23.70 4.45 -17.20
C LYS A 267 22.63 5.16 -18.01
N ASN A 268 21.78 4.38 -18.66
CA ASN A 268 20.70 4.87 -19.53
C ASN A 268 19.38 4.21 -19.15
N ARG A 269 18.26 4.78 -19.64
CA ARG A 269 16.93 4.24 -19.43
C ARG A 269 16.77 2.82 -19.99
N GLU A 270 17.47 2.51 -21.07
CA GLU A 270 17.48 1.21 -21.75
C GLU A 270 18.12 0.11 -20.91
N ASP A 271 19.08 0.44 -20.05
CA ASP A 271 19.71 -0.50 -19.12
C ASP A 271 18.75 -0.98 -18.01
N PHE A 272 17.62 -0.26 -17.84
CA PHE A 272 16.54 -0.58 -16.92
C PHE A 272 15.52 -1.49 -17.60
N THR A 273 15.86 -2.80 -17.67
CA THR A 273 15.06 -3.81 -18.39
C THR A 273 14.04 -4.50 -17.49
N PHE A 274 13.04 -5.14 -18.10
CA PHE A 274 12.03 -5.91 -17.39
C PHE A 274 12.66 -7.06 -16.59
N GLU A 275 13.59 -7.81 -17.19
CA GLU A 275 14.27 -8.94 -16.56
C GLU A 275 15.03 -8.51 -15.29
N ARG A 276 15.71 -7.37 -15.35
CA ARG A 276 16.46 -6.83 -14.21
C ARG A 276 15.53 -6.47 -13.03
N ILE A 277 14.40 -5.84 -13.31
CA ILE A 277 13.52 -5.36 -12.24
C ILE A 277 12.50 -6.39 -11.78
N SER A 278 12.13 -7.36 -12.61
CA SER A 278 11.08 -8.33 -12.24
C SER A 278 11.58 -9.38 -11.25
N ALA A 279 12.88 -9.70 -11.27
CA ALA A 279 13.47 -10.72 -10.43
C ALA A 279 13.22 -10.43 -8.93
N GLY A 280 12.51 -11.34 -8.26
CA GLY A 280 12.18 -11.25 -6.84
C GLY A 280 11.23 -10.09 -6.45
N ARG A 281 10.66 -9.36 -7.45
CA ARG A 281 9.74 -8.23 -7.20
C ARG A 281 8.37 -8.44 -7.79
N PHE A 282 8.26 -9.07 -8.98
CA PHE A 282 7.02 -9.21 -9.70
C PHE A 282 6.50 -10.62 -9.57
N LEU A 283 5.22 -10.74 -9.32
CA LEU A 283 4.51 -12.01 -9.21
C LEU A 283 3.71 -12.22 -10.50
N PHE A 284 4.23 -13.01 -11.45
CA PHE A 284 3.59 -13.19 -12.75
C PHE A 284 3.83 -14.56 -13.35
N GLY A 285 2.89 -15.02 -14.17
CA GLY A 285 2.92 -16.31 -14.83
C GLY A 285 1.56 -17.00 -14.86
N SER A 286 1.55 -18.31 -15.05
CA SER A 286 0.37 -19.14 -14.85
C SER A 286 0.00 -19.25 -13.36
N GLY A 287 -1.23 -19.63 -13.05
CA GLY A 287 -1.68 -19.77 -11.66
C GLY A 287 -0.77 -20.67 -10.81
N ASN A 288 -0.27 -21.77 -11.37
CA ASN A 288 0.64 -22.66 -10.63
C ASN A 288 2.01 -22.02 -10.38
N GLU A 289 2.60 -21.34 -11.38
CA GLU A 289 3.88 -20.63 -11.21
C GLU A 289 3.76 -19.54 -10.13
N ILE A 290 2.62 -18.83 -10.08
CA ILE A 290 2.35 -17.82 -9.07
C ILE A 290 2.21 -18.45 -7.67
N VAL A 291 1.47 -19.56 -7.54
CA VAL A 291 1.33 -20.27 -6.25
C VAL A 291 2.69 -20.71 -5.70
N ASP A 292 3.55 -21.27 -6.56
CA ASP A 292 4.89 -21.70 -6.15
C ASP A 292 5.75 -20.50 -5.71
N GLU A 293 5.70 -19.38 -6.42
CA GLU A 293 6.43 -18.17 -6.06
C GLU A 293 5.90 -17.52 -4.77
N VAL A 294 4.60 -17.53 -4.54
CA VAL A 294 3.99 -17.05 -3.28
C VAL A 294 4.50 -17.87 -2.10
N ARG A 295 4.55 -19.18 -2.22
CA ARG A 295 5.07 -20.08 -1.17
C ARG A 295 6.56 -19.84 -0.92
N ASN A 296 7.33 -19.63 -1.98
CA ASN A 296 8.75 -19.28 -1.92
C ASN A 296 8.96 -17.96 -1.17
N TRP A 297 8.22 -16.90 -1.53
CA TRP A 297 8.32 -15.61 -0.85
C TRP A 297 7.91 -15.66 0.61
N GLN A 298 6.87 -16.45 0.91
CA GLN A 298 6.47 -16.69 2.29
C GLN A 298 7.58 -17.37 3.11
N ALA A 299 8.21 -18.38 2.53
CA ALA A 299 9.33 -19.09 3.19
C ALA A 299 10.53 -18.17 3.42
N ILE A 300 10.88 -17.29 2.47
CA ILE A 300 12.03 -16.38 2.54
C ILE A 300 11.79 -15.24 3.55
N SER A 301 10.63 -14.56 3.48
CA SER A 301 10.36 -13.32 4.25
C SER A 301 9.51 -13.54 5.48
N GLY A 302 8.69 -14.60 5.49
CA GLY A 302 7.64 -14.81 6.49
C GLY A 302 6.43 -13.90 6.27
N CYS A 303 6.22 -13.40 5.05
CA CYS A 303 5.04 -12.60 4.74
C CYS A 303 3.76 -13.43 4.83
N GLU A 304 2.69 -12.81 5.28
CA GLU A 304 1.35 -13.39 5.39
C GLU A 304 0.31 -12.62 4.57
N TYR A 305 0.73 -11.51 3.98
CA TYR A 305 -0.12 -10.65 3.18
C TYR A 305 0.62 -10.16 1.93
N LEU A 306 -0.03 -10.23 0.76
CA LEU A 306 0.45 -9.67 -0.50
C LEU A 306 -0.56 -8.64 -1.02
N ALA A 307 -0.16 -7.36 -1.06
CA ALA A 307 -0.92 -6.30 -1.73
C ALA A 307 -0.42 -6.20 -3.18
N LEU A 308 -1.30 -6.50 -4.14
CA LEU A 308 -0.95 -6.73 -5.53
C LEU A 308 -1.44 -5.62 -6.45
N ARG A 309 -0.56 -5.04 -7.25
CA ARG A 309 -0.93 -4.10 -8.30
C ARG A 309 -0.92 -4.79 -9.66
N MET A 310 -2.10 -4.91 -10.26
CA MET A 310 -2.29 -5.54 -11.56
C MET A 310 -2.38 -4.50 -12.67
N ARG A 311 -3.06 -3.38 -12.42
CA ARG A 311 -3.29 -2.29 -13.38
C ARG A 311 -2.40 -1.09 -13.08
N HIS A 312 -1.85 -0.52 -14.13
CA HIS A 312 -1.00 0.68 -14.11
C HIS A 312 -1.68 1.81 -14.91
N PRO A 313 -1.18 3.07 -14.82
CA PRO A 313 -1.79 4.19 -15.52
C PRO A 313 -1.95 4.02 -17.03
N GLY A 314 -1.03 3.33 -17.69
CA GLY A 314 -1.07 3.03 -19.12
C GLY A 314 -1.54 1.61 -19.48
N GLY A 315 -2.34 1.00 -18.63
CA GLY A 315 -2.88 -0.35 -18.87
C GLY A 315 -2.30 -1.42 -17.92
N PRO A 316 -2.77 -2.66 -17.99
CA PRO A 316 -3.79 -3.18 -18.91
C PRO A 316 -5.13 -2.45 -18.85
N THR A 317 -6.00 -2.71 -19.84
CA THR A 317 -7.36 -2.16 -19.86
C THR A 317 -8.18 -2.63 -18.67
N HIS A 318 -9.28 -1.94 -18.39
CA HIS A 318 -10.21 -2.35 -17.33
C HIS A 318 -10.73 -3.79 -17.54
N LEU A 319 -11.13 -4.16 -18.76
CA LEU A 319 -11.65 -5.51 -19.05
C LEU A 319 -10.59 -6.61 -18.84
N GLU A 320 -9.36 -6.39 -19.29
CA GLU A 320 -8.25 -7.32 -19.07
C GLU A 320 -7.95 -7.45 -17.56
N THR A 321 -8.06 -6.34 -16.83
CA THR A 321 -7.85 -6.32 -15.38
C THR A 321 -8.93 -7.11 -14.64
N MET A 322 -10.20 -6.94 -15.03
CA MET A 322 -11.33 -7.69 -14.47
C MET A 322 -11.17 -9.20 -14.68
N GLU A 323 -10.76 -9.62 -15.87
CA GLU A 323 -10.46 -11.01 -16.18
C GLU A 323 -9.30 -11.54 -15.32
N ALA A 324 -8.21 -10.78 -15.20
CA ALA A 324 -7.06 -11.16 -14.39
C ALA A 324 -7.41 -11.28 -12.89
N ILE A 325 -8.24 -10.39 -12.35
CA ILE A 325 -8.74 -10.46 -10.97
C ILE A 325 -9.51 -11.77 -10.77
N GLY A 326 -10.45 -12.11 -11.66
CA GLY A 326 -11.24 -13.34 -11.58
C GLY A 326 -10.38 -14.60 -11.66
N ARG A 327 -9.44 -14.65 -12.62
CA ARG A 327 -8.48 -15.75 -12.77
C ARG A 327 -7.59 -15.90 -11.54
N PHE A 328 -7.08 -14.78 -10.98
CA PHE A 328 -6.23 -14.82 -9.80
C PHE A 328 -6.98 -15.41 -8.59
N GLY A 329 -8.24 -15.06 -8.40
CA GLY A 329 -9.09 -15.66 -7.39
C GLY A 329 -9.23 -17.18 -7.56
N ALA A 330 -9.58 -17.63 -8.76
CA ALA A 330 -9.84 -19.03 -9.07
C ALA A 330 -8.57 -19.90 -9.07
N GLU A 331 -7.46 -19.38 -9.59
CA GLU A 331 -6.24 -20.15 -9.84
C GLU A 331 -5.17 -20.01 -8.74
N VAL A 332 -5.21 -18.92 -7.93
CA VAL A 332 -4.20 -18.65 -6.91
C VAL A 332 -4.81 -18.58 -5.51
N ILE A 333 -5.75 -17.66 -5.23
CA ILE A 333 -6.29 -17.45 -3.88
C ILE A 333 -6.90 -18.74 -3.32
N SER A 334 -7.58 -19.50 -4.16
CA SER A 334 -8.21 -20.77 -3.77
C SER A 334 -7.22 -21.89 -3.38
N LYS A 335 -5.90 -21.72 -3.64
CA LYS A 335 -4.88 -22.77 -3.49
C LYS A 335 -3.78 -22.45 -2.46
N VAL A 336 -3.81 -21.25 -1.85
CA VAL A 336 -2.72 -20.79 -0.96
C VAL A 336 -3.20 -20.50 0.48
#